data_8b04718da3d00474fce81b63202311f7
#
_entry.id   8b04718da3d00474fce81b63202311f7
#
_cell.length_a   1.000
_cell.length_b   1.000
_cell.length_c   1.000
_cell.angle_alpha   90.00
_cell.angle_beta   90.00
_cell.angle_gamma   90.00
#
_symmetry.space_group_name_H-M   'P 1'
#
loop_
_entity.id
_entity.type
_entity.pdbx_description
1 polymer ?
#
loop_
_entity_poly.entity_id
_entity_poly.type
_entity_poly.pdbx_seq_one_letter_code
_entity_poly.pdbx_strand_id
1 'polypeptide(L)'
;SNSSAASDVYKRQMQKMNAASETLKPISYKADMTMDLAAEREYMFNHVYKQHQKRFYNLNMHGIDWDAMSAAYRKFLPHISNNYDFAEMLSEWLGELNVSHTGGRYYSNLKGDATANLGLLYDWSYDGKGLLISEVVEKGPFDHARSKVKAGDIVEKINGKEITAEADYAALFNNLSRKKTLVSLYNPQTKERWEEVVMPISNGAFNELLYTRWVKQRAADVDKWSGGRLGYVHIPVSYTHLRA
;
A
#
# COMPACT_ATOMS: atom_id res chain seq x y z
N SER A 1 -10.68 -19.80 34.95
CA SER A 1 -9.51 -18.94 35.25
C SER A 1 -8.16 -19.43 34.67
N ASN A 2 -8.17 -20.30 33.64
CA ASN A 2 -6.93 -20.79 33.01
C ASN A 2 -6.47 -19.97 31.78
N SER A 3 -7.15 -18.87 31.44
CA SER A 3 -6.78 -18.06 30.27
C SER A 3 -5.65 -17.05 30.55
N SER A 4 -5.39 -16.67 31.79
CA SER A 4 -4.33 -15.74 32.14
C SER A 4 -2.93 -16.36 32.06
N ALA A 5 -2.77 -17.63 32.37
CA ALA A 5 -1.49 -18.32 32.30
C ALA A 5 -1.02 -18.55 30.86
N ALA A 6 -1.94 -18.79 29.91
CA ALA A 6 -1.59 -18.99 28.51
C ALA A 6 -1.15 -17.69 27.80
N SER A 7 -1.64 -16.53 28.24
CA SER A 7 -1.21 -15.24 27.68
C SER A 7 0.19 -14.81 28.15
N ASP A 8 0.63 -15.25 29.34
CA ASP A 8 1.95 -14.94 29.88
C ASP A 8 3.10 -15.73 29.23
N VAL A 9 2.81 -16.92 28.69
CA VAL A 9 3.82 -17.73 27.98
C VAL A 9 4.25 -17.04 26.65
N TYR A 10 3.39 -16.24 26.02
CA TYR A 10 3.67 -15.50 24.80
C TYR A 10 4.32 -14.11 25.04
N LYS A 11 4.15 -13.54 26.21
CA LYS A 11 4.72 -12.24 26.57
C LYS A 11 5.92 -12.37 27.50
N ARG A 12 6.91 -13.18 27.14
CA ARG A 12 8.16 -13.34 27.91
C ARG A 12 8.93 -12.04 28.05
N GLN A 13 8.33 -11.03 28.63
CA GLN A 13 8.97 -9.78 28.99
C GLN A 13 9.53 -9.91 30.40
N MET A 14 10.82 -9.65 30.56
CA MET A 14 11.36 -9.47 31.89
C MET A 14 10.76 -8.23 32.54
N GLN A 15 10.29 -8.38 33.76
CA GLN A 15 9.66 -7.31 34.51
C GLN A 15 10.35 -7.19 35.88
N LYS A 16 10.48 -5.97 36.36
CA LYS A 16 10.86 -5.70 37.76
C LYS A 16 9.61 -5.30 38.54
N MET A 17 9.46 -5.90 39.72
CA MET A 17 8.39 -5.57 40.64
C MET A 17 8.93 -4.66 41.79
N ASN A 18 8.22 -3.61 42.08
CA ASN A 18 8.47 -2.87 43.31
C ASN A 18 7.73 -3.58 44.45
N ALA A 19 8.46 -4.15 45.40
CA ALA A 19 7.89 -4.95 46.51
C ALA A 19 6.96 -4.14 47.42
N ALA A 20 7.14 -2.84 47.53
CA ALA A 20 6.31 -2.00 48.40
C ALA A 20 5.00 -1.54 47.74
N SER A 21 4.98 -1.37 46.42
CA SER A 21 3.81 -0.89 45.66
C SER A 21 3.20 -1.93 44.74
N GLU A 22 3.75 -3.13 44.69
CA GLU A 22 3.37 -4.25 43.82
C GLU A 22 3.28 -3.90 42.31
N THR A 23 3.91 -2.78 41.93
CA THR A 23 3.89 -2.30 40.54
C THR A 23 4.93 -3.02 39.69
N LEU A 24 4.48 -3.54 38.54
CA LEU A 24 5.34 -4.16 37.53
C LEU A 24 5.79 -3.14 36.49
N LYS A 25 7.08 -3.11 36.19
CA LYS A 25 7.65 -2.32 35.11
C LYS A 25 8.43 -3.21 34.15
N PRO A 26 8.22 -3.12 32.84
CA PRO A 26 8.99 -3.92 31.88
C PRO A 26 10.45 -3.53 31.89
N ILE A 27 11.33 -4.51 31.77
CA ILE A 27 12.75 -4.31 31.54
C ILE A 27 12.96 -4.36 30.05
N SER A 28 13.34 -3.22 29.47
CA SER A 28 13.69 -3.16 28.05
C SER A 28 15.09 -3.72 27.83
N TYR A 29 15.23 -4.68 26.94
CA TYR A 29 16.53 -5.20 26.51
C TYR A 29 16.55 -5.29 24.99
N LYS A 30 17.74 -5.24 24.41
CA LYS A 30 17.99 -5.50 23.00
C LYS A 30 18.92 -6.70 22.91
N ALA A 31 18.65 -7.56 21.95
CA ALA A 31 19.53 -8.65 21.58
C ALA A 31 19.68 -8.63 20.06
N ASP A 32 20.92 -8.64 19.59
CA ASP A 32 21.22 -8.79 18.17
C ASP A 32 21.25 -10.28 17.82
N MET A 33 20.65 -10.60 16.69
CA MET A 33 20.59 -11.96 16.18
C MET A 33 20.91 -11.93 14.70
N THR A 34 21.79 -12.84 14.27
CA THR A 34 22.02 -13.08 12.85
C THR A 34 21.00 -14.09 12.33
N MET A 35 20.31 -13.72 11.26
CA MET A 35 19.31 -14.57 10.62
C MET A 35 19.78 -14.96 9.21
N ASP A 36 19.71 -16.24 8.89
CA ASP A 36 19.81 -16.72 7.51
C ASP A 36 18.42 -16.63 6.87
N LEU A 37 18.22 -15.59 6.06
CA LEU A 37 16.93 -15.30 5.44
C LEU A 37 16.53 -16.34 4.38
N ALA A 38 17.48 -17.04 3.78
CA ALA A 38 17.18 -18.10 2.83
C ALA A 38 16.67 -19.35 3.55
N ALA A 39 17.34 -19.75 4.63
CA ALA A 39 16.91 -20.85 5.48
C ALA A 39 15.57 -20.55 6.18
N GLU A 40 15.33 -19.29 6.57
CA GLU A 40 14.04 -18.86 7.13
C GLU A 40 12.91 -19.02 6.12
N ARG A 41 13.08 -18.58 4.87
CA ARG A 41 12.09 -18.76 3.81
C ARG A 41 11.80 -20.22 3.52
N GLU A 42 12.82 -21.05 3.49
CA GLU A 42 12.64 -22.51 3.33
C GLU A 42 11.86 -23.12 4.50
N TYR A 43 12.18 -22.71 5.73
CA TYR A 43 11.42 -23.13 6.91
C TYR A 43 9.95 -22.70 6.82
N MET A 44 9.69 -21.44 6.47
CA MET A 44 8.32 -20.93 6.31
C MET A 44 7.56 -21.68 5.22
N PHE A 45 8.18 -21.95 4.08
CA PHE A 45 7.58 -22.75 3.02
C PHE A 45 7.18 -24.15 3.51
N ASN A 46 8.10 -24.85 4.17
CA ASN A 46 7.83 -26.16 4.75
C ASN A 46 6.73 -26.12 5.82
N HIS A 47 6.67 -25.03 6.59
CA HIS A 47 5.62 -24.82 7.58
C HIS A 47 4.26 -24.66 6.90
N VAL A 48 4.16 -23.82 5.88
CA VAL A 48 2.92 -23.62 5.07
C VAL A 48 2.47 -24.96 4.48
N TYR A 49 3.36 -25.70 3.84
CA TYR A 49 3.08 -27.03 3.30
C TYR A 49 2.41 -27.95 4.31
N LYS A 50 3.08 -28.13 5.47
CA LYS A 50 2.61 -29.04 6.53
C LYS A 50 1.31 -28.57 7.19
N GLN A 51 1.13 -27.25 7.36
CA GLN A 51 -0.09 -26.73 7.99
C GLN A 51 -1.29 -26.92 7.08
N HIS A 52 -1.17 -26.71 5.78
CA HIS A 52 -2.25 -26.96 4.84
C HIS A 52 -2.57 -28.44 4.72
N GLN A 53 -1.56 -29.30 4.59
CA GLN A 53 -1.76 -30.75 4.58
C GLN A 53 -2.52 -31.25 5.82
N LYS A 54 -2.24 -30.67 6.99
CA LYS A 54 -2.84 -31.10 8.26
C LYS A 54 -4.22 -30.47 8.54
N ARG A 55 -4.46 -29.25 8.09
CA ARG A 55 -5.59 -28.42 8.57
C ARG A 55 -6.56 -28.00 7.48
N PHE A 56 -6.26 -28.28 6.21
CA PHE A 56 -7.18 -27.94 5.15
C PHE A 56 -8.50 -28.69 5.35
N TYR A 57 -9.63 -28.00 5.21
CA TYR A 57 -10.95 -28.53 5.54
C TYR A 57 -11.37 -29.69 4.62
N ASN A 58 -10.90 -29.71 3.38
CA ASN A 58 -11.13 -30.77 2.43
C ASN A 58 -9.93 -31.70 2.36
N LEU A 59 -10.06 -32.94 2.88
CA LEU A 59 -8.96 -33.90 2.96
C LEU A 59 -8.39 -34.30 1.59
N ASN A 60 -9.15 -34.11 0.51
CA ASN A 60 -8.72 -34.37 -0.85
C ASN A 60 -8.15 -33.09 -1.54
N MET A 61 -7.87 -32.03 -0.80
CA MET A 61 -7.29 -30.77 -1.31
C MET A 61 -7.98 -30.26 -2.60
N HIS A 62 -9.29 -30.42 -2.71
CA HIS A 62 -10.08 -30.17 -3.92
C HIS A 62 -9.60 -30.94 -5.17
N GLY A 63 -8.97 -32.08 -4.99
CA GLY A 63 -8.41 -32.87 -6.09
C GLY A 63 -7.02 -32.40 -6.55
N ILE A 64 -6.40 -31.46 -5.86
CA ILE A 64 -5.05 -30.97 -6.15
C ILE A 64 -4.03 -31.94 -5.57
N ASP A 65 -3.04 -32.34 -6.38
CA ASP A 65 -1.84 -33.01 -5.91
C ASP A 65 -0.96 -31.99 -5.19
N TRP A 66 -1.15 -31.89 -3.86
CA TRP A 66 -0.48 -30.90 -3.02
C TRP A 66 1.04 -31.13 -2.98
N ASP A 67 1.51 -32.35 -3.09
CA ASP A 67 2.92 -32.69 -3.09
C ASP A 67 3.60 -32.26 -4.39
N ALA A 68 2.99 -32.58 -5.52
CA ALA A 68 3.48 -32.15 -6.83
C ALA A 68 3.48 -30.62 -6.97
N MET A 69 2.41 -29.97 -6.52
CA MET A 69 2.28 -28.52 -6.55
C MET A 69 3.36 -27.87 -5.66
N SER A 70 3.52 -28.37 -4.43
CA SER A 70 4.58 -27.88 -3.52
C SER A 70 5.98 -28.06 -4.11
N ALA A 71 6.25 -29.18 -4.78
CA ALA A 71 7.53 -29.40 -5.45
C ALA A 71 7.77 -28.43 -6.62
N ALA A 72 6.72 -28.07 -7.35
CA ALA A 72 6.79 -27.09 -8.43
C ALA A 72 7.15 -25.68 -7.92
N TYR A 73 6.49 -25.20 -6.85
CA TYR A 73 6.75 -23.88 -6.29
C TYR A 73 8.07 -23.81 -5.50
N ARG A 74 8.51 -24.89 -4.87
CA ARG A 74 9.80 -24.96 -4.17
C ARG A 74 10.98 -24.55 -5.05
N LYS A 75 10.91 -24.78 -6.35
CA LYS A 75 11.97 -24.46 -7.31
C LYS A 75 12.26 -22.95 -7.37
N PHE A 76 11.30 -22.10 -6.98
CA PHE A 76 11.49 -20.66 -6.98
C PHE A 76 12.26 -20.15 -5.75
N LEU A 77 12.28 -20.90 -4.63
CA LEU A 77 12.92 -20.46 -3.38
C LEU A 77 14.36 -19.96 -3.54
N PRO A 78 15.25 -20.63 -4.28
CA PRO A 78 16.62 -20.18 -4.45
C PRO A 78 16.75 -18.84 -5.20
N HIS A 79 15.71 -18.45 -5.94
CA HIS A 79 15.69 -17.24 -6.77
C HIS A 79 15.01 -16.04 -6.06
N ILE A 80 14.43 -16.26 -4.89
CA ILE A 80 13.72 -15.22 -4.12
C ILE A 80 14.68 -14.57 -3.13
N SER A 81 14.93 -13.28 -3.32
CA SER A 81 15.85 -12.50 -2.50
C SER A 81 15.18 -11.63 -1.42
N ASN A 82 13.86 -11.41 -1.51
CA ASN A 82 13.12 -10.54 -0.61
C ASN A 82 11.78 -11.15 -0.18
N ASN A 83 11.16 -10.59 0.86
CA ASN A 83 9.94 -11.14 1.42
C ASN A 83 8.67 -10.72 0.67
N TYR A 84 8.73 -9.71 -0.22
CA TYR A 84 7.59 -9.38 -1.09
C TYR A 84 7.39 -10.47 -2.13
N ASP A 85 8.46 -10.83 -2.86
CA ASP A 85 8.42 -11.92 -3.85
C ASP A 85 8.08 -13.25 -3.20
N PHE A 86 8.58 -13.49 -1.95
CA PHE A 86 8.21 -14.67 -1.20
C PHE A 86 6.72 -14.74 -0.88
N ALA A 87 6.12 -13.63 -0.46
CA ALA A 87 4.70 -13.55 -0.18
C ALA A 87 3.84 -13.71 -1.43
N GLU A 88 4.30 -13.16 -2.57
CA GLU A 88 3.65 -13.33 -3.87
C GLU A 88 3.66 -14.80 -4.29
N MET A 89 4.83 -15.44 -4.27
CA MET A 89 4.96 -16.88 -4.57
C MET A 89 4.06 -17.74 -3.65
N LEU A 90 3.97 -17.41 -2.36
CA LEU A 90 3.06 -18.10 -1.44
C LEU A 90 1.60 -17.88 -1.83
N SER A 91 1.24 -16.66 -2.27
CA SER A 91 -0.13 -16.35 -2.69
C SER A 91 -0.53 -17.13 -3.94
N GLU A 92 0.35 -17.20 -4.92
CA GLU A 92 0.13 -18.00 -6.14
C GLU A 92 -0.02 -19.48 -5.79
N TRP A 93 0.93 -20.02 -5.03
CA TRP A 93 0.87 -21.42 -4.63
C TRP A 93 -0.41 -21.79 -3.85
N LEU A 94 -0.81 -20.95 -2.89
CA LEU A 94 -2.03 -21.18 -2.13
C LEU A 94 -3.29 -20.96 -2.96
N GLY A 95 -3.22 -20.16 -4.01
CA GLY A 95 -4.28 -19.95 -4.98
C GLY A 95 -4.65 -21.22 -5.76
N GLU A 96 -3.70 -22.15 -5.95
CA GLU A 96 -3.95 -23.45 -6.59
C GLU A 96 -5.00 -24.29 -5.85
N LEU A 97 -5.17 -24.08 -4.54
CA LEU A 97 -6.19 -24.76 -3.76
C LEU A 97 -7.63 -24.35 -4.12
N ASN A 98 -7.79 -23.30 -4.95
CA ASN A 98 -9.08 -22.78 -5.41
C ASN A 98 -10.09 -22.54 -4.29
N VAL A 99 -9.65 -21.81 -3.24
CA VAL A 99 -10.49 -21.40 -2.12
C VAL A 99 -10.32 -19.93 -1.82
N SER A 100 -11.38 -19.32 -1.30
CA SER A 100 -11.36 -17.94 -0.84
C SER A 100 -10.46 -17.77 0.39
N HIS A 101 -9.85 -16.58 0.52
CA HIS A 101 -9.09 -16.17 1.70
C HIS A 101 -7.82 -16.98 1.97
N THR A 102 -7.22 -17.58 0.94
CA THR A 102 -5.86 -18.11 0.99
C THR A 102 -4.89 -17.11 0.37
N GLY A 103 -3.66 -17.07 0.88
CA GLY A 103 -2.60 -16.23 0.35
C GLY A 103 -1.55 -15.86 1.39
N GLY A 104 -0.44 -15.30 0.93
CA GLY A 104 0.62 -14.71 1.73
C GLY A 104 0.65 -13.20 1.59
N ARG A 105 1.02 -12.48 2.64
CA ARG A 105 1.25 -11.04 2.59
C ARG A 105 2.47 -10.68 3.41
N TYR A 106 3.24 -9.74 2.92
CA TYR A 106 4.35 -9.18 3.66
C TYR A 106 4.13 -7.67 3.86
N TYR A 107 4.35 -7.23 5.09
CA TYR A 107 4.34 -5.82 5.43
C TYR A 107 5.69 -5.47 6.02
N SER A 108 6.40 -4.54 5.38
CA SER A 108 7.65 -4.03 5.93
C SER A 108 7.39 -3.22 7.20
N ASN A 109 8.18 -3.50 8.22
CA ASN A 109 8.22 -2.69 9.45
C ASN A 109 9.18 -1.49 9.33
N LEU A 110 9.80 -1.28 8.18
CA LEU A 110 10.67 -0.14 7.95
C LEU A 110 9.85 1.14 8.01
N LYS A 111 10.22 2.00 8.93
CA LYS A 111 9.67 3.35 9.02
C LYS A 111 10.45 4.23 8.06
N GLY A 112 9.81 4.62 6.98
CA GLY A 112 10.30 5.64 6.07
C GLY A 112 9.56 6.96 6.26
N ASP A 113 9.98 7.99 5.53
CA ASP A 113 9.24 9.24 5.43
C ASP A 113 7.91 9.00 4.69
N ALA A 114 6.85 9.60 5.20
CA ALA A 114 5.55 9.54 4.55
C ALA A 114 5.48 10.59 3.45
N THR A 115 5.57 10.18 2.21
CA THR A 115 5.43 11.06 1.04
C THR A 115 3.97 11.49 0.87
N ALA A 116 3.75 12.80 0.80
CA ALA A 116 2.42 13.39 0.57
C ALA A 116 2.14 13.56 -0.93
N ASN A 117 0.90 13.89 -1.27
CA ASN A 117 0.44 14.07 -2.64
C ASN A 117 -0.33 15.38 -2.79
N LEU A 118 -0.14 16.05 -3.93
CA LEU A 118 -0.86 17.29 -4.28
C LEU A 118 -2.25 17.04 -4.88
N GLY A 119 -2.65 15.78 -5.09
CA GLY A 119 -3.90 15.48 -5.79
C GLY A 119 -3.83 15.79 -7.28
N LEU A 120 -2.65 15.70 -7.86
CA LEU A 120 -2.38 15.97 -9.27
C LEU A 120 -1.88 14.68 -9.94
N LEU A 121 -2.25 14.49 -11.21
CA LEU A 121 -1.59 13.52 -12.08
C LEU A 121 -0.62 14.27 -12.99
N TYR A 122 0.49 13.62 -13.30
CA TYR A 122 1.57 14.21 -14.08
C TYR A 122 1.77 13.49 -15.42
N ASP A 123 2.24 14.22 -16.40
CA ASP A 123 2.70 13.66 -17.66
C ASP A 123 4.17 13.25 -17.52
N TRP A 124 4.41 11.97 -17.41
CA TRP A 124 5.75 11.40 -17.24
C TRP A 124 6.59 11.39 -18.54
N SER A 125 6.00 11.74 -19.68
CA SER A 125 6.73 11.93 -20.93
C SER A 125 7.35 13.33 -21.03
N TYR A 126 6.99 14.25 -20.11
CA TYR A 126 7.56 15.58 -20.08
C TYR A 126 9.00 15.55 -19.56
N ASP A 127 9.92 16.07 -20.34
CA ASP A 127 11.37 16.11 -20.08
C ASP A 127 11.89 17.50 -19.65
N GLY A 128 10.99 18.46 -19.47
CA GLY A 128 11.33 19.81 -19.01
C GLY A 128 11.49 19.91 -17.49
N LYS A 129 11.74 21.14 -17.03
CA LYS A 129 11.86 21.42 -15.58
C LYS A 129 10.50 21.39 -14.91
N GLY A 130 10.44 20.78 -13.71
CA GLY A 130 9.21 20.67 -12.94
C GLY A 130 8.36 19.45 -13.31
N LEU A 131 7.13 19.44 -12.86
CA LEU A 131 6.16 18.37 -13.12
C LEU A 131 4.99 18.93 -13.93
N LEU A 132 4.84 18.48 -15.18
CA LEU A 132 3.73 18.86 -16.04
C LEU A 132 2.44 18.18 -15.55
N ILE A 133 1.43 18.97 -15.23
CA ILE A 133 0.13 18.48 -14.75
C ILE A 133 -0.68 17.97 -15.93
N SER A 134 -1.04 16.69 -15.91
CA SER A 134 -1.97 16.10 -16.87
C SER A 134 -3.42 16.17 -16.40
N GLU A 135 -3.66 16.16 -15.07
CA GLU A 135 -5.01 16.25 -14.51
C GLU A 135 -4.98 16.79 -13.08
N VAL A 136 -5.97 17.63 -12.72
CA VAL A 136 -6.29 17.97 -11.33
C VAL A 136 -7.37 17.00 -10.86
N VAL A 137 -7.04 16.17 -9.87
CA VAL A 137 -7.97 15.15 -9.38
C VAL A 137 -9.08 15.79 -8.57
N GLU A 138 -10.32 15.44 -8.90
CA GLU A 138 -11.53 15.94 -8.23
C GLU A 138 -11.45 15.70 -6.71
N LYS A 139 -11.83 16.73 -5.93
CA LYS A 139 -11.71 16.77 -4.47
C LYS A 139 -10.29 16.72 -3.92
N GLY A 140 -9.30 16.87 -4.78
CA GLY A 140 -7.90 17.02 -4.40
C GLY A 140 -7.58 18.43 -3.85
N PRO A 141 -6.35 18.62 -3.33
CA PRO A 141 -5.92 19.90 -2.74
C PRO A 141 -6.07 21.14 -3.63
N PHE A 142 -6.04 20.99 -4.94
CA PHE A 142 -6.21 22.08 -5.90
C PHE A 142 -7.61 22.16 -6.50
N ASP A 143 -8.50 21.21 -6.23
CA ASP A 143 -9.87 21.23 -6.77
C ASP A 143 -10.78 22.10 -5.91
N HIS A 144 -10.59 23.41 -5.99
CA HIS A 144 -11.44 24.39 -5.32
C HIS A 144 -11.46 25.73 -6.07
N ALA A 145 -12.50 26.52 -5.88
CA ALA A 145 -12.77 27.76 -6.64
C ALA A 145 -11.67 28.83 -6.56
N ARG A 146 -10.76 28.76 -5.58
CA ARG A 146 -9.67 29.74 -5.44
C ARG A 146 -8.41 29.34 -6.19
N SER A 147 -8.28 28.07 -6.58
CA SER A 147 -7.14 27.59 -7.36
C SER A 147 -7.32 27.90 -8.84
N LYS A 148 -6.23 28.33 -9.48
CA LYS A 148 -6.17 28.50 -10.94
C LYS A 148 -5.54 27.29 -11.63
N VAL A 149 -5.06 26.33 -10.87
CA VAL A 149 -4.29 25.16 -11.37
C VAL A 149 -5.15 24.29 -12.26
N LYS A 150 -4.61 23.95 -13.43
CA LYS A 150 -5.28 23.09 -14.42
C LYS A 150 -4.27 22.19 -15.15
N ALA A 151 -4.76 21.25 -15.92
CA ALA A 151 -3.94 20.47 -16.84
C ALA A 151 -3.17 21.39 -17.81
N GLY A 152 -1.92 21.08 -18.04
CA GLY A 152 -0.99 21.87 -18.84
C GLY A 152 -0.15 22.89 -18.05
N ASP A 153 -0.45 23.11 -16.76
CA ASP A 153 0.41 23.89 -15.87
C ASP A 153 1.56 23.01 -15.34
N ILE A 154 2.61 23.65 -14.85
CA ILE A 154 3.82 22.99 -14.35
C ILE A 154 4.02 23.35 -12.88
N VAL A 155 4.26 22.35 -12.04
CA VAL A 155 4.76 22.55 -10.67
C VAL A 155 6.27 22.73 -10.73
N GLU A 156 6.76 23.94 -10.46
CA GLU A 156 8.18 24.27 -10.53
C GLU A 156 8.92 24.07 -9.20
N LYS A 157 8.25 24.44 -8.06
CA LYS A 157 8.89 24.41 -6.72
C LYS A 157 7.93 23.95 -5.64
N ILE A 158 8.48 23.34 -4.61
CA ILE A 158 7.80 23.01 -3.35
C ILE A 158 8.55 23.68 -2.19
N ASN A 159 7.87 24.56 -1.45
CA ASN A 159 8.47 25.34 -0.36
C ASN A 159 9.77 26.06 -0.78
N GLY A 160 9.78 26.62 -2.01
CA GLY A 160 10.93 27.31 -2.59
C GLY A 160 12.02 26.40 -3.17
N LYS A 161 11.96 25.09 -3.00
CA LYS A 161 12.92 24.13 -3.58
C LYS A 161 12.49 23.74 -4.98
N GLU A 162 13.41 23.86 -5.94
CA GLU A 162 13.15 23.52 -7.34
C GLU A 162 13.01 22.02 -7.56
N ILE A 163 12.13 21.66 -8.48
CA ILE A 163 11.97 20.31 -8.99
C ILE A 163 12.84 20.23 -10.26
N THR A 164 13.92 19.45 -10.20
CA THR A 164 14.83 19.22 -11.33
C THR A 164 14.68 17.80 -11.85
N ALA A 165 15.10 17.54 -13.09
CA ALA A 165 15.01 16.23 -13.70
C ALA A 165 15.87 15.16 -12.98
N GLU A 166 16.98 15.58 -12.36
CA GLU A 166 17.91 14.68 -11.67
C GLU A 166 17.56 14.45 -10.20
N ALA A 167 16.67 15.29 -9.63
CA ALA A 167 16.33 15.20 -8.22
C ALA A 167 15.19 14.20 -7.97
N ASP A 168 15.31 13.45 -6.88
CA ASP A 168 14.17 12.73 -6.33
C ASP A 168 13.12 13.74 -5.83
N TYR A 169 12.21 14.13 -6.72
CA TYR A 169 11.15 15.07 -6.38
C TYR A 169 10.24 14.56 -5.25
N ALA A 170 10.11 13.23 -5.09
CA ALA A 170 9.27 12.64 -4.03
C ALA A 170 9.76 13.04 -2.64
N ALA A 171 11.08 13.21 -2.46
CA ALA A 171 11.66 13.68 -1.21
C ALA A 171 11.16 15.07 -0.80
N LEU A 172 10.80 15.92 -1.78
CA LEU A 172 10.25 17.25 -1.51
C LEU A 172 8.85 17.20 -0.88
N PHE A 173 8.15 16.08 -1.01
CA PHE A 173 6.81 15.87 -0.45
C PHE A 173 6.81 15.09 0.87
N ASN A 174 7.98 14.65 1.34
CA ASN A 174 8.09 13.89 2.58
C ASN A 174 7.57 14.67 3.79
N ASN A 175 6.69 14.01 4.55
CA ASN A 175 6.11 14.55 5.79
C ASN A 175 5.30 15.86 5.63
N LEU A 176 4.81 16.16 4.42
CA LEU A 176 4.01 17.36 4.12
C LEU A 176 2.49 17.14 4.23
N SER A 177 2.03 15.91 4.42
CA SER A 177 0.59 15.64 4.55
C SER A 177 -0.04 16.50 5.66
N ARG A 178 -1.13 17.20 5.31
CA ARG A 178 -1.88 18.14 6.17
C ARG A 178 -1.07 19.35 6.68
N LYS A 179 0.06 19.67 6.07
CA LYS A 179 0.82 20.88 6.37
C LYS A 179 0.65 21.90 5.26
N LYS A 180 0.58 23.19 5.63
CA LYS A 180 0.57 24.25 4.65
C LYS A 180 1.86 24.21 3.83
N THR A 181 1.73 24.06 2.53
CA THR A 181 2.82 23.88 1.59
C THR A 181 2.70 24.90 0.49
N LEU A 182 3.75 25.68 0.28
CA LEU A 182 3.84 26.62 -0.82
C LEU A 182 4.23 25.89 -2.10
N VAL A 183 3.42 26.05 -3.14
CA VAL A 183 3.64 25.45 -4.46
C VAL A 183 3.81 26.56 -5.48
N SER A 184 4.97 26.61 -6.14
CA SER A 184 5.22 27.55 -7.24
C SER A 184 4.86 26.89 -8.56
N LEU A 185 4.10 27.58 -9.37
CA LEU A 185 3.42 27.10 -10.57
C LEU A 185 3.76 27.98 -11.78
N TYR A 186 3.75 27.36 -12.95
CA TYR A 186 4.03 28.02 -14.22
C TYR A 186 3.06 27.54 -15.31
N ASN A 187 2.47 28.48 -16.04
CA ASN A 187 1.72 28.15 -17.24
C ASN A 187 2.59 28.41 -18.48
N PRO A 188 2.94 27.37 -19.26
CA PRO A 188 3.82 27.53 -20.42
C PRO A 188 3.20 28.29 -21.60
N GLN A 189 1.86 28.34 -21.66
CA GLN A 189 1.15 29.06 -22.74
C GLN A 189 1.10 30.56 -22.49
N THR A 190 0.67 30.95 -21.26
CA THR A 190 0.54 32.36 -20.87
C THR A 190 1.83 32.97 -20.35
N LYS A 191 2.83 32.15 -20.01
CA LYS A 191 4.10 32.53 -19.34
C LYS A 191 3.89 33.08 -17.93
N GLU A 192 2.73 32.91 -17.36
CA GLU A 192 2.41 33.33 -16.00
C GLU A 192 3.06 32.41 -14.97
N ARG A 193 3.62 33.00 -13.90
CA ARG A 193 4.05 32.30 -12.70
C ARG A 193 3.30 32.81 -11.51
N TRP A 194 2.87 31.88 -10.65
CA TRP A 194 2.17 32.23 -9.42
C TRP A 194 2.46 31.19 -8.34
N GLU A 195 1.98 31.46 -7.15
CA GLU A 195 2.14 30.58 -6.02
C GLU A 195 0.79 30.33 -5.35
N GLU A 196 0.59 29.09 -4.90
CA GLU A 196 -0.57 28.72 -4.10
C GLU A 196 -0.12 27.98 -2.85
N VAL A 197 -0.84 28.21 -1.75
CA VAL A 197 -0.64 27.47 -0.50
C VAL A 197 -1.74 26.44 -0.36
N VAL A 198 -1.35 25.18 -0.36
CA VAL A 198 -2.26 24.04 -0.21
C VAL A 198 -1.87 23.15 0.96
N MET A 199 -2.72 22.24 1.34
CA MET A 199 -2.41 21.16 2.26
C MET A 199 -2.38 19.84 1.51
N PRO A 200 -1.20 19.27 1.21
CA PRO A 200 -1.07 17.97 0.58
C PRO A 200 -1.78 16.88 1.39
N ILE A 201 -2.25 15.86 0.72
CA ILE A 201 -2.92 14.70 1.32
C ILE A 201 -1.98 13.50 1.42
N SER A 202 -2.32 12.51 2.23
CA SER A 202 -1.57 11.24 2.27
C SER A 202 -1.78 10.43 0.99
N ASN A 203 -0.86 9.52 0.67
CA ASN A 203 -1.02 8.60 -0.45
C ASN A 203 -2.29 7.74 -0.31
N GLY A 204 -2.65 7.32 0.92
CA GLY A 204 -3.91 6.61 1.15
C GLY A 204 -5.13 7.45 0.73
N ALA A 205 -5.19 8.74 1.14
CA ALA A 205 -6.26 9.63 0.74
C ALA A 205 -6.26 9.89 -0.78
N PHE A 206 -5.08 9.99 -1.40
CA PHE A 206 -4.99 10.13 -2.86
C PHE A 206 -5.50 8.90 -3.59
N ASN A 207 -5.15 7.69 -3.13
CA ASN A 207 -5.65 6.45 -3.70
C ASN A 207 -7.18 6.34 -3.64
N GLU A 208 -7.82 6.84 -2.57
CA GLU A 208 -9.29 6.90 -2.47
C GLU A 208 -9.89 7.85 -3.53
N LEU A 209 -9.23 8.98 -3.79
CA LEU A 209 -9.66 9.89 -4.87
C LEU A 209 -9.51 9.22 -6.24
N LEU A 210 -8.39 8.54 -6.50
CA LEU A 210 -8.16 7.81 -7.74
C LEU A 210 -9.16 6.66 -7.93
N TYR A 211 -9.48 5.95 -6.87
CA TYR A 211 -10.51 4.91 -6.90
C TYR A 211 -11.88 5.48 -7.25
N THR A 212 -12.27 6.58 -6.60
CA THR A 212 -13.53 7.28 -6.92
C THR A 212 -13.56 7.76 -8.37
N ARG A 213 -12.45 8.33 -8.85
CA ARG A 213 -12.27 8.75 -10.24
C ARG A 213 -12.46 7.55 -11.20
N TRP A 214 -11.82 6.43 -10.90
CA TRP A 214 -11.93 5.21 -11.70
C TRP A 214 -13.38 4.71 -11.79
N VAL A 215 -14.11 4.65 -10.66
CA VAL A 215 -15.54 4.25 -10.64
C VAL A 215 -16.38 5.17 -11.52
N LYS A 216 -16.19 6.50 -11.41
CA LYS A 216 -16.91 7.49 -12.24
C LYS A 216 -16.62 7.30 -13.72
N GLN A 217 -15.36 7.07 -14.08
CA GLN A 217 -14.98 6.81 -15.48
C GLN A 217 -15.64 5.54 -16.03
N ARG A 218 -15.65 4.45 -15.25
CA ARG A 218 -16.33 3.21 -15.67
C ARG A 218 -17.83 3.42 -15.88
N ALA A 219 -18.48 4.18 -15.01
CA ALA A 219 -19.90 4.54 -15.19
C ALA A 219 -20.12 5.34 -16.49
N ALA A 220 -19.28 6.34 -16.74
CA ALA A 220 -19.36 7.15 -17.96
C ALA A 220 -19.07 6.34 -19.23
N ASP A 221 -18.10 5.41 -19.19
CA ASP A 221 -17.79 4.53 -20.31
C ASP A 221 -18.97 3.61 -20.65
N VAL A 222 -19.60 3.00 -19.62
CA VAL A 222 -20.77 2.15 -19.81
C VAL A 222 -21.93 2.94 -20.40
N ASP A 223 -22.20 4.12 -19.89
CA ASP A 223 -23.24 5.02 -20.43
C ASP A 223 -22.99 5.34 -21.91
N LYS A 224 -21.76 5.80 -22.21
CA LYS A 224 -21.35 6.15 -23.57
C LYS A 224 -21.44 4.96 -24.55
N TRP A 225 -20.89 3.81 -24.18
CA TRP A 225 -20.83 2.65 -25.09
C TRP A 225 -22.19 1.98 -25.27
N SER A 226 -23.05 2.06 -24.27
CA SER A 226 -24.42 1.52 -24.38
C SER A 226 -25.43 2.49 -24.99
N GLY A 227 -25.06 3.76 -25.19
CA GLY A 227 -25.99 4.82 -25.58
C GLY A 227 -27.06 5.04 -24.52
N GLY A 228 -26.69 5.03 -23.23
CA GLY A 228 -27.58 5.23 -22.10
C GLY A 228 -28.50 4.05 -21.78
N ARG A 229 -28.31 2.89 -22.42
CA ARG A 229 -29.18 1.70 -22.25
C ARG A 229 -28.83 0.81 -21.07
N LEU A 230 -27.58 0.91 -20.55
CA LEU A 230 -27.11 0.12 -19.43
C LEU A 230 -26.74 1.03 -18.26
N GLY A 231 -27.16 0.66 -17.06
CA GLY A 231 -26.69 1.26 -15.82
C GLY A 231 -25.41 0.59 -15.34
N TYR A 232 -24.56 1.35 -14.62
CA TYR A 232 -23.35 0.84 -13.98
C TYR A 232 -23.54 0.88 -12.47
N VAL A 233 -23.27 -0.26 -11.82
CA VAL A 233 -23.23 -0.36 -10.36
C VAL A 233 -21.88 -0.92 -9.95
N HIS A 234 -21.17 -0.20 -9.09
CA HIS A 234 -19.91 -0.63 -8.54
C HIS A 234 -20.09 -1.14 -7.11
N ILE A 235 -19.69 -2.38 -6.87
CA ILE A 235 -19.70 -2.99 -5.54
C ILE A 235 -18.26 -3.04 -5.05
N PRO A 236 -17.83 -2.15 -4.14
CA PRO A 236 -16.43 -2.00 -3.75
C PRO A 236 -15.85 -3.21 -3.01
N VAL A 237 -16.70 -3.98 -2.34
CA VAL A 237 -16.32 -5.24 -1.67
C VAL A 237 -17.47 -6.23 -1.79
N SER A 238 -17.17 -7.39 -2.36
CA SER A 238 -18.11 -8.50 -2.40
C SER A 238 -18.04 -9.26 -1.07
N TYR A 239 -18.63 -8.71 -0.01
CA TYR A 239 -18.93 -9.51 1.19
C TYR A 239 -20.24 -10.25 0.97
N THR A 240 -20.23 -11.55 1.22
CA THR A 240 -21.38 -12.43 1.23
C THR A 240 -22.42 -12.11 2.35
N HIS A 241 -22.35 -10.94 2.93
CA HIS A 241 -23.24 -10.45 3.99
C HIS A 241 -24.14 -9.28 3.59
N LEU A 242 -24.42 -9.11 2.30
CA LEU A 242 -25.64 -8.39 1.92
C LEU A 242 -26.82 -9.27 2.31
N ARG A 243 -27.26 -9.13 3.57
CA ARG A 243 -28.59 -9.58 3.95
C ARG A 243 -29.59 -8.82 3.08
N ALA A 244 -30.28 -9.57 2.27
CA ALA A 244 -31.49 -9.11 1.60
C ALA A 244 -32.51 -8.63 2.65
#